data_803e14134f5236d5af816e7d3974e1dc
#
_entry.id   803e14134f5236d5af816e7d3974e1dc
#
_cell.length_a   1.000
_cell.length_b   1.000
_cell.length_c   1.000
_cell.angle_alpha   90.00
_cell.angle_beta   90.00
_cell.angle_gamma   90.00
#
_symmetry.space_group_name_H-M   'P 1'
#
loop_
_entity.id
_entity.type
_entity.pdbx_description
1 polymer ?
#
loop_
_entity_poly.entity_id
_entity_poly.type
_entity_poly.pdbx_seq_one_letter_code
_entity_poly.pdbx_strand_id
1 'polypeptide(L)'
;RQLKKILRLQSALLKEIDKYEKLVPERDHFIDWERVHISSCAKIGYMLAEERGEDPIIAAAACACHDYGRIISGKQAGHAERGYEPVQTFLRGTGLFNDEEISVIAVAVKNHSKKAEIGGPIEEIVKDADVLDFYQYGYDVARKEQQDRLEKLLGREVSGLKFSRI
;
A
#
# COMPACT_ATOMS: atom_id res chain seq x y z
N ARG A 1 -18.22 -8.81 10.36
CA ARG A 1 -18.80 -8.36 9.05
C ARG A 1 -17.80 -7.54 8.25
N GLN A 2 -17.21 -6.53 8.84
CA GLN A 2 -16.27 -5.63 8.19
C GLN A 2 -14.95 -6.33 7.83
N LEU A 3 -14.48 -7.21 8.69
CA LEU A 3 -13.27 -8.01 8.43
C LEU A 3 -13.41 -8.86 7.16
N LYS A 4 -14.62 -9.34 6.85
CA LYS A 4 -14.89 -10.08 5.60
C LYS A 4 -14.65 -9.22 4.35
N LYS A 5 -14.88 -7.91 4.40
CA LYS A 5 -14.57 -7.02 3.27
C LYS A 5 -13.09 -7.05 2.95
N ILE A 6 -12.23 -6.96 3.96
CA ILE A 6 -10.78 -6.98 3.76
C ILE A 6 -10.32 -8.34 3.22
N LEU A 7 -10.83 -9.44 3.79
CA LEU A 7 -10.50 -10.78 3.29
C LEU A 7 -10.91 -10.97 1.83
N ARG A 8 -12.10 -10.51 1.45
CA ARG A 8 -12.59 -10.59 0.07
C ARG A 8 -11.76 -9.71 -0.88
N LEU A 9 -11.39 -8.50 -0.43
CA LEU A 9 -10.54 -7.62 -1.22
C LEU A 9 -9.16 -8.24 -1.43
N GLN A 10 -8.54 -8.76 -0.39
CA GLN A 10 -7.24 -9.42 -0.49
C GLN A 10 -7.29 -10.65 -1.39
N SER A 11 -8.36 -11.45 -1.29
CA SER A 11 -8.57 -12.58 -2.20
C SER A 11 -8.69 -12.15 -3.66
N ALA A 12 -9.42 -11.06 -3.92
CA ALA A 12 -9.53 -10.49 -5.26
C ALA A 12 -8.19 -9.95 -5.78
N LEU A 13 -7.41 -9.30 -4.93
CA LEU A 13 -6.07 -8.80 -5.27
C LEU A 13 -5.09 -9.95 -5.57
N LEU A 14 -5.14 -11.04 -4.82
CA LEU A 14 -4.32 -12.21 -5.10
C LEU A 14 -4.62 -12.81 -6.48
N LYS A 15 -5.88 -12.82 -6.89
CA LYS A 15 -6.27 -13.24 -8.24
C LYS A 15 -5.73 -12.29 -9.32
N GLU A 16 -5.76 -10.99 -9.06
CA GLU A 16 -5.15 -10.00 -9.96
C GLU A 16 -3.64 -10.21 -10.06
N ILE A 17 -2.97 -10.45 -8.97
CA ILE A 17 -1.53 -10.76 -8.95
C ILE A 17 -1.22 -12.00 -9.78
N ASP A 18 -1.96 -13.09 -9.61
CA ASP A 18 -1.80 -14.32 -10.39
C ASP A 18 -1.99 -14.06 -11.89
N LYS A 19 -3.00 -13.27 -12.24
CA LYS A 19 -3.29 -12.89 -13.63
C LYS A 19 -2.12 -12.11 -14.25
N TYR A 20 -1.64 -11.07 -13.56
CA TYR A 20 -0.59 -10.20 -14.09
C TYR A 20 0.81 -10.80 -13.99
N GLU A 21 1.04 -11.77 -13.12
CA GLU A 21 2.26 -12.59 -13.13
C GLU A 21 2.46 -13.27 -14.48
N LYS A 22 1.36 -13.74 -15.10
CA LYS A 22 1.38 -14.38 -16.41
C LYS A 22 1.43 -13.38 -17.57
N LEU A 23 0.66 -12.29 -17.47
CA LEU A 23 0.53 -11.28 -18.54
C LEU A 23 1.74 -10.35 -18.62
N VAL A 24 2.38 -10.06 -17.50
CA VAL A 24 3.50 -9.12 -17.37
C VAL A 24 4.62 -9.81 -16.59
N PRO A 25 5.38 -10.73 -17.23
CA PRO A 25 6.42 -11.49 -16.53
C PRO A 25 7.66 -10.66 -16.17
N GLU A 26 7.95 -9.59 -16.92
CA GLU A 26 9.06 -8.69 -16.61
C GLU A 26 8.63 -7.62 -15.62
N ARG A 27 9.27 -7.62 -14.44
CA ARG A 27 8.86 -6.77 -13.32
C ARG A 27 10.08 -6.15 -12.64
N ASP A 28 9.91 -4.88 -12.23
CA ASP A 28 10.93 -4.17 -11.46
C ASP A 28 11.05 -4.72 -10.02
N HIS A 29 9.94 -5.17 -9.44
CA HIS A 29 9.89 -5.90 -8.17
C HIS A 29 9.31 -7.29 -8.41
N PHE A 30 9.86 -8.30 -7.75
CA PHE A 30 9.36 -9.66 -7.91
C PHE A 30 7.97 -9.83 -7.30
N ILE A 31 7.20 -10.69 -7.91
CA ILE A 31 5.75 -10.80 -7.65
C ILE A 31 5.42 -11.28 -6.24
N ASP A 32 6.30 -12.05 -5.61
CA ASP A 32 6.09 -12.52 -4.25
C ASP A 32 6.05 -11.37 -3.25
N TRP A 33 6.82 -10.29 -3.50
CA TRP A 33 6.72 -9.07 -2.71
C TRP A 33 5.31 -8.48 -2.77
N GLU A 34 4.70 -8.42 -3.94
CA GLU A 34 3.34 -7.92 -4.09
C GLU A 34 2.33 -8.75 -3.29
N ARG A 35 2.45 -10.08 -3.31
CA ARG A 35 1.57 -10.98 -2.54
C ARG A 35 1.66 -10.75 -1.04
N VAL A 36 2.86 -10.58 -0.54
CA VAL A 36 3.09 -10.37 0.90
C VAL A 36 2.68 -8.96 1.32
N HIS A 37 3.09 -7.97 0.54
CA HIS A 37 2.92 -6.55 0.86
C HIS A 37 1.44 -6.13 0.92
N ILE A 38 0.58 -6.65 0.07
CA ILE A 38 -0.86 -6.36 0.12
C ILE A 38 -1.50 -6.82 1.44
N SER A 39 -0.95 -7.83 2.08
CA SER A 39 -1.48 -8.36 3.35
C SER A 39 -0.84 -7.68 4.55
N SER A 40 0.47 -7.60 4.61
CA SER A 40 1.18 -7.02 5.75
C SER A 40 0.95 -5.52 5.88
N CYS A 41 0.98 -4.80 4.77
CA CYS A 41 0.70 -3.35 4.76
C CYS A 41 -0.74 -3.06 5.20
N ALA A 42 -1.71 -3.88 4.77
CA ALA A 42 -3.10 -3.73 5.18
C ALA A 42 -3.29 -3.90 6.71
N LYS A 43 -2.59 -4.84 7.33
CA LYS A 43 -2.63 -5.03 8.79
C LYS A 43 -2.08 -3.83 9.54
N ILE A 44 -0.96 -3.29 9.07
CA ILE A 44 -0.36 -2.08 9.65
C ILE A 44 -1.32 -0.90 9.51
N GLY A 45 -1.89 -0.71 8.34
CA GLY A 45 -2.86 0.36 8.07
C GLY A 45 -4.09 0.27 8.95
N TYR A 46 -4.61 -0.93 9.17
CA TYR A 46 -5.72 -1.18 10.08
C TYR A 46 -5.39 -0.71 11.51
N MET A 47 -4.23 -1.11 12.04
CA MET A 47 -3.79 -0.75 13.38
C MET A 47 -3.55 0.75 13.53
N LEU A 48 -2.90 1.39 12.56
CA LEU A 48 -2.67 2.83 12.58
C LEU A 48 -3.98 3.62 12.53
N ALA A 49 -4.97 3.14 11.77
CA ALA A 49 -6.28 3.78 11.69
C ALA A 49 -7.02 3.70 13.03
N GLU A 50 -7.01 2.54 13.70
CA GLU A 50 -7.59 2.42 15.04
C GLU A 50 -6.94 3.38 16.02
N GLU A 51 -5.62 3.47 16.04
CA GLU A 51 -4.87 4.37 16.91
C GLU A 51 -5.19 5.85 16.64
N ARG A 52 -5.41 6.21 15.37
CA ARG A 52 -5.65 7.59 14.93
C ARG A 52 -7.13 7.99 14.88
N GLY A 53 -8.04 7.07 15.19
CA GLY A 53 -9.49 7.33 15.15
C GLY A 53 -10.07 7.44 13.75
N GLU A 54 -9.43 6.79 12.77
CA GLU A 54 -9.86 6.74 11.37
C GLU A 54 -10.57 5.42 11.07
N ASP A 55 -11.23 5.32 9.91
CA ASP A 55 -11.89 4.08 9.47
C ASP A 55 -10.85 3.00 9.14
N PRO A 56 -10.74 1.93 9.98
CA PRO A 56 -9.71 0.91 9.77
C PRO A 56 -9.94 0.06 8.52
N ILE A 57 -11.19 -0.09 8.07
CA ILE A 57 -11.50 -0.86 6.87
C ILE A 57 -11.04 -0.12 5.62
N ILE A 58 -11.33 1.18 5.53
CA ILE A 58 -10.90 2.01 4.41
C ILE A 58 -9.38 2.13 4.39
N ALA A 59 -8.74 2.33 5.55
CA ALA A 59 -7.30 2.39 5.64
C ALA A 59 -6.63 1.09 5.20
N ALA A 60 -7.12 -0.06 5.69
CA ALA A 60 -6.60 -1.36 5.29
C ALA A 60 -6.80 -1.63 3.79
N ALA A 61 -7.96 -1.26 3.24
CA ALA A 61 -8.24 -1.38 1.81
C ALA A 61 -7.29 -0.52 0.96
N ALA A 62 -7.06 0.73 1.36
CA ALA A 62 -6.14 1.62 0.67
C ALA A 62 -4.70 1.08 0.72
N CYS A 63 -4.27 0.57 1.87
CA CYS A 63 -2.96 -0.09 2.02
C CYS A 63 -2.83 -1.33 1.14
N ALA A 64 -3.85 -2.17 1.09
CA ALA A 64 -3.85 -3.35 0.23
C ALA A 64 -3.76 -2.99 -1.27
N CYS A 65 -4.38 -1.89 -1.68
CA CYS A 65 -4.48 -1.48 -3.08
C CYS A 65 -3.37 -0.55 -3.55
N HIS A 66 -2.54 -0.01 -2.67
CA HIS A 66 -1.68 1.13 -3.01
C HIS A 66 -0.71 0.85 -4.16
N ASP A 67 -0.24 -0.38 -4.31
CA ASP A 67 0.68 -0.78 -5.38
C ASP A 67 -0.02 -1.41 -6.60
N TYR A 68 -1.33 -1.25 -6.73
CA TYR A 68 -2.09 -1.83 -7.84
C TYR A 68 -1.52 -1.42 -9.21
N GLY A 69 -1.07 -0.18 -9.36
CA GLY A 69 -0.43 0.30 -10.59
C GLY A 69 0.85 -0.47 -10.93
N ARG A 70 1.63 -0.88 -9.95
CA ARG A 70 2.81 -1.71 -10.15
C ARG A 70 2.43 -3.17 -10.43
N ILE A 71 1.38 -3.68 -9.78
CA ILE A 71 0.88 -5.03 -10.02
C ILE A 71 0.52 -5.20 -11.49
N ILE A 72 -0.26 -4.28 -12.06
CA ILE A 72 -0.75 -4.40 -13.44
C ILE A 72 0.28 -4.04 -14.51
N SER A 73 1.29 -3.22 -14.19
CA SER A 73 2.29 -2.76 -15.16
C SER A 73 3.66 -3.41 -15.01
N GLY A 74 3.98 -3.93 -13.85
CA GLY A 74 5.32 -4.40 -13.50
C GLY A 74 6.35 -3.28 -13.31
N LYS A 75 5.97 -2.01 -13.44
CA LYS A 75 6.89 -0.86 -13.43
C LYS A 75 6.81 -0.07 -12.13
N GLN A 76 7.98 0.21 -11.56
CA GLN A 76 8.11 1.05 -10.36
C GLN A 76 7.88 2.52 -10.68
N ALA A 77 8.46 3.03 -11.77
CA ALA A 77 8.34 4.43 -12.14
C ALA A 77 6.89 4.82 -12.43
N GLY A 78 6.39 5.85 -11.71
CA GLY A 78 5.04 6.38 -11.91
C GLY A 78 3.91 5.43 -11.53
N HIS A 79 4.18 4.38 -10.76
CA HIS A 79 3.16 3.36 -10.46
C HIS A 79 2.00 3.90 -9.61
N ALA A 80 2.24 4.87 -8.75
CA ALA A 80 1.20 5.44 -7.91
C ALA A 80 0.13 6.15 -8.76
N GLU A 81 0.53 7.08 -9.59
CA GLU A 81 -0.40 7.79 -10.50
C GLU A 81 -1.04 6.84 -11.51
N ARG A 82 -0.26 5.89 -12.04
CA ARG A 82 -0.76 4.88 -12.99
C ARG A 82 -1.84 3.99 -12.40
N GLY A 83 -1.82 3.79 -11.09
CA GLY A 83 -2.80 2.98 -10.39
C GLY A 83 -4.14 3.68 -10.15
N TYR A 84 -4.21 5.00 -10.26
CA TYR A 84 -5.38 5.80 -9.85
C TYR A 84 -6.67 5.40 -10.57
N GLU A 85 -6.68 5.41 -11.89
CA GLU A 85 -7.87 5.04 -12.67
C GLU A 85 -8.14 3.53 -12.63
N PRO A 86 -7.15 2.66 -12.85
CA PRO A 86 -7.40 1.22 -12.85
C PRO A 86 -7.91 0.68 -11.52
N VAL A 87 -7.43 1.20 -10.38
CA VAL A 87 -7.90 0.72 -9.07
C VAL A 87 -9.37 1.01 -8.83
N GLN A 88 -9.88 2.12 -9.36
CA GLN A 88 -11.30 2.45 -9.25
C GLN A 88 -12.15 1.44 -10.01
N THR A 89 -11.78 1.09 -11.23
CA THR A 89 -12.46 0.06 -12.03
C THR A 89 -12.43 -1.30 -11.33
N PHE A 90 -11.27 -1.68 -10.82
CA PHE A 90 -11.09 -2.91 -10.04
C PHE A 90 -12.01 -2.95 -8.82
N LEU A 91 -12.01 -1.89 -8.02
CA LEU A 91 -12.82 -1.81 -6.80
C LEU A 91 -14.32 -1.83 -7.08
N ARG A 92 -14.77 -1.14 -8.13
CA ARG A 92 -16.18 -1.23 -8.57
C ARG A 92 -16.55 -2.66 -8.93
N GLY A 93 -15.69 -3.36 -9.63
CA GLY A 93 -15.90 -4.77 -10.00
C GLY A 93 -16.02 -5.71 -8.80
N THR A 94 -15.44 -5.38 -7.66
CA THR A 94 -15.58 -6.19 -6.44
C THR A 94 -16.95 -6.05 -5.78
N GLY A 95 -17.63 -4.93 -5.96
CA GLY A 95 -18.90 -4.63 -5.29
C GLY A 95 -18.78 -4.44 -3.78
N LEU A 96 -17.57 -4.28 -3.23
CA LEU A 96 -17.34 -4.20 -1.80
C LEU A 96 -17.45 -2.79 -1.21
N PHE A 97 -17.28 -1.77 -2.03
CA PHE A 97 -17.20 -0.37 -1.59
C PHE A 97 -18.12 0.51 -2.44
N ASN A 98 -18.65 1.57 -1.83
CA ASN A 98 -19.40 2.59 -2.56
C ASN A 98 -18.46 3.58 -3.28
N ASP A 99 -19.02 4.48 -4.10
CA ASP A 99 -18.23 5.42 -4.90
C ASP A 99 -17.40 6.39 -4.06
N GLU A 100 -17.92 6.85 -2.91
CA GLU A 100 -17.18 7.71 -1.98
C GLU A 100 -15.96 6.98 -1.40
N GLU A 101 -16.16 5.77 -0.94
CA GLU A 101 -15.09 4.92 -0.39
C GLU A 101 -14.02 4.63 -1.44
N ILE A 102 -14.44 4.31 -2.66
CA ILE A 102 -13.52 4.07 -3.79
C ILE A 102 -12.71 5.32 -4.10
N SER A 103 -13.32 6.50 -4.07
CA SER A 103 -12.63 7.77 -4.30
C SER A 103 -11.53 8.00 -3.25
N VAL A 104 -11.84 7.79 -1.98
CA VAL A 104 -10.85 7.94 -0.88
C VAL A 104 -9.69 6.96 -1.06
N ILE A 105 -9.98 5.71 -1.36
CA ILE A 105 -8.95 4.69 -1.61
C ILE A 105 -8.08 5.07 -2.80
N ALA A 106 -8.70 5.46 -3.91
CA ALA A 106 -7.99 5.81 -5.15
C ALA A 106 -7.06 7.03 -4.99
N VAL A 107 -7.48 8.05 -4.25
CA VAL A 107 -6.64 9.22 -3.94
C VAL A 107 -5.43 8.81 -3.11
N ALA A 108 -5.62 7.92 -2.12
CA ALA A 108 -4.51 7.40 -1.32
C ALA A 108 -3.52 6.60 -2.19
N VAL A 109 -4.02 5.79 -3.11
CA VAL A 109 -3.19 5.06 -4.10
C VAL A 109 -2.36 6.03 -4.93
N LYS A 110 -3.00 7.05 -5.51
CA LYS A 110 -2.36 8.05 -6.35
C LYS A 110 -1.21 8.77 -5.66
N ASN A 111 -1.38 9.11 -4.38
CA ASN A 111 -0.47 9.97 -3.64
C ASN A 111 0.53 9.22 -2.75
N HIS A 112 0.45 7.89 -2.65
CA HIS A 112 1.25 7.14 -1.67
C HIS A 112 2.77 7.27 -1.85
N SER A 113 3.25 7.52 -3.05
CA SER A 113 4.69 7.71 -3.33
C SER A 113 5.23 9.07 -2.91
N LYS A 114 4.37 10.04 -2.68
CA LYS A 114 4.73 11.41 -2.28
C LYS A 114 4.97 11.50 -0.78
N LYS A 115 6.04 10.87 -0.30
CA LYS A 115 6.33 10.72 1.13
C LYS A 115 6.67 12.05 1.84
N ALA A 116 7.14 13.06 1.08
CA ALA A 116 7.44 14.38 1.62
C ALA A 116 6.20 15.27 1.78
N GLU A 117 5.11 14.94 1.09
CA GLU A 117 3.86 15.70 1.14
C GLU A 117 2.94 15.17 2.23
N ILE A 118 2.23 16.08 2.90
CA ILE A 118 1.19 15.75 3.87
C ILE A 118 -0.16 15.76 3.15
N GLY A 119 -0.85 14.64 3.17
CA GLY A 119 -2.19 14.49 2.61
C GLY A 119 -3.26 14.33 3.68
N GLY A 120 -4.43 13.85 3.27
CA GLY A 120 -5.51 13.52 4.19
C GLY A 120 -5.19 12.34 5.11
N PRO A 121 -6.04 12.06 6.11
CA PRO A 121 -5.75 11.05 7.13
C PRO A 121 -5.49 9.65 6.57
N ILE A 122 -6.26 9.20 5.58
CA ILE A 122 -6.07 7.88 4.97
C ILE A 122 -4.78 7.86 4.13
N GLU A 123 -4.48 8.93 3.39
CA GLU A 123 -3.23 9.05 2.64
C GLU A 123 -2.01 8.94 3.56
N GLU A 124 -2.04 9.61 4.72
CA GLU A 124 -0.94 9.56 5.70
C GLU A 124 -0.77 8.16 6.29
N ILE A 125 -1.87 7.46 6.56
CA ILE A 125 -1.81 6.07 7.04
C ILE A 125 -1.16 5.18 5.99
N VAL A 126 -1.52 5.30 4.72
CA VAL A 126 -0.94 4.49 3.64
C VAL A 126 0.56 4.75 3.50
N LYS A 127 0.97 6.01 3.50
CA LYS A 127 2.38 6.39 3.41
C LYS A 127 3.21 5.83 4.57
N ASP A 128 2.68 5.92 5.79
CA ASP A 128 3.33 5.42 6.99
C ASP A 128 3.38 3.89 7.03
N ALA A 129 2.28 3.24 6.70
CA ALA A 129 2.19 1.78 6.65
C ALA A 129 3.13 1.19 5.60
N ASP A 130 3.23 1.81 4.43
CA ASP A 130 4.12 1.40 3.35
C ASP A 130 5.58 1.45 3.78
N VAL A 131 6.02 2.55 4.36
CA VAL A 131 7.40 2.70 4.86
C VAL A 131 7.72 1.70 5.97
N LEU A 132 6.78 1.52 6.91
CA LEU A 132 6.98 0.60 8.02
C LEU A 132 7.05 -0.85 7.55
N ASP A 133 6.20 -1.25 6.62
CA ASP A 133 6.21 -2.62 6.08
C ASP A 133 7.50 -2.90 5.31
N PHE A 134 7.93 -1.97 4.49
CA PHE A 134 9.18 -2.05 3.75
C PHE A 134 10.38 -2.23 4.71
N TYR A 135 10.42 -1.43 5.77
CA TYR A 135 11.43 -1.52 6.83
C TYR A 135 11.42 -2.88 7.54
N GLN A 136 10.23 -3.40 7.87
CA GLN A 136 10.11 -4.68 8.59
C GLN A 136 10.66 -5.87 7.81
N TYR A 137 10.64 -5.81 6.48
CA TYR A 137 11.23 -6.84 5.61
C TYR A 137 12.72 -6.62 5.31
N GLY A 138 13.36 -5.66 6.00
CA GLY A 138 14.80 -5.44 5.89
C GLY A 138 15.24 -4.67 4.65
N TYR A 139 14.32 -4.00 3.96
CA TYR A 139 14.68 -3.12 2.85
C TYR A 139 15.30 -1.82 3.36
N ASP A 140 16.27 -1.29 2.60
CA ASP A 140 16.89 -0.01 2.90
C ASP A 140 15.89 1.14 2.72
N VAL A 141 15.72 1.93 3.77
CA VAL A 141 14.95 3.16 3.73
C VAL A 141 15.94 4.30 3.41
N ALA A 142 16.20 4.51 2.12
CA ALA A 142 17.28 5.37 1.65
C ALA A 142 16.88 6.85 1.57
N ARG A 143 15.62 7.16 1.25
CA ARG A 143 15.17 8.52 1.07
C ARG A 143 14.86 9.18 2.40
N LYS A 144 15.28 10.44 2.55
CA LYS A 144 15.10 11.21 3.80
C LYS A 144 13.63 11.29 4.23
N GLU A 145 12.72 11.53 3.32
CA GLU A 145 11.28 11.63 3.60
C GLU A 145 10.66 10.32 4.10
N GLN A 146 11.21 9.18 3.69
CA GLN A 146 10.83 7.88 4.23
C GLN A 146 11.42 7.67 5.63
N GLN A 147 12.68 8.02 5.81
CA GLN A 147 13.36 7.94 7.12
C GLN A 147 12.64 8.80 8.16
N ASP A 148 12.26 10.02 7.80
CA ASP A 148 11.54 10.94 8.70
C ASP A 148 10.21 10.32 9.19
N ARG A 149 9.45 9.70 8.30
CA ARG A 149 8.22 8.99 8.67
C ARG A 149 8.48 7.81 9.59
N LEU A 150 9.48 7.02 9.27
CA LEU A 150 9.84 5.82 10.03
C LEU A 150 10.34 6.19 11.43
N GLU A 151 11.20 7.18 11.57
CA GLU A 151 11.71 7.67 12.84
C GLU A 151 10.59 8.18 13.75
N LYS A 152 9.64 8.90 13.18
CA LYS A 152 8.47 9.38 13.90
C LYS A 152 7.59 8.22 14.40
N LEU A 153 7.39 7.20 13.59
CA LEU A 153 6.61 6.02 13.96
C LEU A 153 7.29 5.19 15.05
N LEU A 154 8.60 5.02 14.96
CA LEU A 154 9.38 4.19 15.88
C LEU A 154 9.81 4.94 17.14
N GLY A 155 9.77 6.27 17.14
CA GLY A 155 10.26 7.11 18.23
C GLY A 155 11.78 7.03 18.43
N ARG A 156 12.54 6.68 17.39
CA ARG A 156 14.00 6.58 17.42
C ARG A 156 14.60 6.83 16.05
N GLU A 157 15.89 7.21 16.02
CA GLU A 157 16.63 7.38 14.77
C GLU A 157 16.88 6.03 14.08
N VAL A 158 16.78 6.04 12.75
CA VAL A 158 17.08 4.89 11.88
C VAL A 158 18.28 5.15 10.96
N SER A 159 18.78 6.39 10.92
CA SER A 159 19.99 6.75 10.18
C SER A 159 21.19 5.97 10.72
N GLY A 160 21.79 5.13 9.88
CA GLY A 160 22.93 4.32 10.23
C GLY A 160 22.64 2.84 10.50
N LEU A 161 21.38 2.41 10.48
CA LEU A 161 21.05 0.99 10.50
C LEU A 161 21.33 0.40 9.12
N LYS A 162 22.49 -0.20 8.97
CA LYS A 162 22.81 -1.00 7.78
C LYS A 162 22.20 -2.38 7.98
N PHE A 163 21.12 -2.66 7.27
CA PHE A 163 20.61 -4.02 7.18
C PHE A 163 21.41 -4.77 6.13
N SER A 164 22.03 -5.89 6.54
CA SER A 164 22.65 -6.79 5.58
C SER A 164 21.53 -7.34 4.67
N ARG A 165 21.74 -7.24 3.39
CA ARG A 165 20.87 -7.93 2.42
C ARG A 165 20.96 -9.43 2.68
N ILE A 166 19.82 -10.03 2.98
CA ILE A 166 19.70 -11.49 2.98
C ILE A 166 19.43 -11.92 1.56
#